data_ee23b8958f0eaec51066a6bad6da8ace
#
_entry.id   ee23b8958f0eaec51066a6bad6da8ace
#
_cell.length_a   1.000
_cell.length_b   1.000
_cell.length_c   1.000
_cell.angle_alpha   90.00
_cell.angle_beta   90.00
_cell.angle_gamma   90.00
#
_symmetry.space_group_name_H-M   'P 1'
#
loop_
_entity.id
_entity.type
_entity.pdbx_description
1 polymer ?
#
loop_
_entity_poly.entity_id
_entity_poly.type
_entity_poly.pdbx_seq_one_letter_code
_entity_poly.pdbx_strand_id
1 'polypeptide(L)'
;LDPECDDATAQAVGEKLSAMPGVTNVQFVSKQDVLNTYRNYMEDYSSLWDEFENDNPFKANYRVSIADLSQMEAMSKKMQAIQGVYSVTAPVEMTNVFVQVQRSVTKVGRGIVLVLMVVSIITVGSTIRLSVFARRREIEIMKYVGATNSLVTLPFFVEGLAMGLISGALTAAISLGGYSYMVQASDGLGGVWEMIMGQALVPVSAVWSTIIPYSLIGGAVVGGLGSMFSIRKHLNV
;
A
#
# COMPACT_ATOMS: atom_id res chain seq x y z
N LEU A 1 -9.35 24.79 -18.06
CA LEU A 1 -10.64 25.43 -18.30
C LEU A 1 -10.61 26.21 -19.63
N ASP A 2 -11.79 26.47 -20.19
CA ASP A 2 -11.92 27.35 -21.36
C ASP A 2 -11.47 28.77 -21.00
N PRO A 3 -10.72 29.50 -21.88
CA PRO A 3 -10.30 30.88 -21.62
C PRO A 3 -11.45 31.87 -21.38
N GLU A 4 -12.60 31.62 -22.00
CA GLU A 4 -13.81 32.45 -21.91
C GLU A 4 -14.79 31.99 -20.81
N CYS A 5 -14.37 30.99 -19.99
CA CYS A 5 -15.20 30.43 -18.94
C CYS A 5 -15.41 31.45 -17.82
N ASP A 6 -16.66 31.77 -17.50
CA ASP A 6 -17.01 32.58 -16.34
C ASP A 6 -16.88 31.79 -15.05
N ASP A 7 -16.86 32.45 -13.90
CA ASP A 7 -16.70 31.83 -12.61
C ASP A 7 -17.82 30.81 -12.30
N ALA A 8 -19.04 31.05 -12.78
CA ALA A 8 -20.17 30.15 -12.61
C ALA A 8 -19.96 28.83 -13.37
N THR A 9 -19.48 28.92 -14.61
CA THR A 9 -19.16 27.73 -15.42
C THR A 9 -17.96 26.98 -14.85
N ALA A 10 -16.94 27.70 -14.33
CA ALA A 10 -15.80 27.08 -13.66
C ALA A 10 -16.27 26.27 -12.45
N GLN A 11 -17.12 26.85 -11.59
CA GLN A 11 -17.67 26.16 -10.43
C GLN A 11 -18.49 24.92 -10.82
N ALA A 12 -19.35 25.02 -11.84
CA ALA A 12 -20.14 23.90 -12.34
C ALA A 12 -19.24 22.74 -12.87
N VAL A 13 -18.11 23.07 -13.50
CA VAL A 13 -17.10 22.07 -13.90
C VAL A 13 -16.50 21.40 -12.66
N GLY A 14 -16.13 22.16 -11.63
CA GLY A 14 -15.59 21.63 -10.38
C GLY A 14 -16.56 20.66 -9.68
N GLU A 15 -17.84 20.99 -9.62
CA GLU A 15 -18.89 20.14 -9.06
C GLU A 15 -19.04 18.83 -9.86
N LYS A 16 -19.07 18.92 -11.20
CA LYS A 16 -19.12 17.74 -12.07
C LYS A 16 -17.91 16.84 -11.91
N LEU A 17 -16.70 17.41 -11.79
CA LEU A 17 -15.46 16.66 -11.55
C LEU A 17 -15.48 15.96 -10.20
N SER A 18 -15.95 16.65 -9.15
CA SER A 18 -16.05 16.10 -7.78
C SER A 18 -17.09 14.97 -7.67
N ALA A 19 -18.15 15.02 -8.47
CA ALA A 19 -19.19 14.00 -8.50
C ALA A 19 -18.80 12.76 -9.31
N MET A 20 -17.67 12.77 -10.01
CA MET A 20 -17.24 11.61 -10.83
C MET A 20 -16.76 10.45 -9.95
N PRO A 21 -17.27 9.22 -10.17
CA PRO A 21 -16.79 8.05 -9.44
C PRO A 21 -15.31 7.78 -9.76
N GLY A 22 -14.49 7.62 -8.69
CA GLY A 22 -13.05 7.40 -8.82
C GLY A 22 -12.20 8.67 -8.69
N VAL A 23 -12.79 9.84 -8.58
CA VAL A 23 -12.12 11.09 -8.21
C VAL A 23 -12.03 11.16 -6.68
N THR A 24 -10.83 11.43 -6.16
CA THR A 24 -10.58 11.51 -4.72
C THR A 24 -10.40 12.94 -4.22
N ASN A 25 -9.89 13.82 -5.06
CA ASN A 25 -9.69 15.22 -4.73
C ASN A 25 -9.81 16.09 -5.99
N VAL A 26 -10.41 17.26 -5.85
CA VAL A 26 -10.52 18.27 -6.90
C VAL A 26 -10.10 19.60 -6.30
N GLN A 27 -9.01 20.16 -6.78
CA GLN A 27 -8.47 21.43 -6.33
C GLN A 27 -8.51 22.44 -7.45
N PHE A 28 -9.19 23.55 -7.22
CA PHE A 28 -9.15 24.70 -8.13
C PHE A 28 -7.82 25.43 -7.97
N VAL A 29 -7.19 25.75 -9.09
CA VAL A 29 -5.95 26.54 -9.15
C VAL A 29 -6.23 27.75 -10.01
N SER A 30 -6.21 28.94 -9.40
CA SER A 30 -6.46 30.19 -10.09
C SER A 30 -5.32 30.55 -11.05
N LYS A 31 -5.58 31.46 -11.99
CA LYS A 31 -4.55 32.01 -12.89
C LYS A 31 -3.35 32.57 -12.10
N GLN A 32 -3.64 33.22 -10.98
CA GLN A 32 -2.60 33.80 -10.13
C GLN A 32 -1.78 32.73 -9.39
N ASP A 33 -2.42 31.66 -8.91
CA ASP A 33 -1.72 30.54 -8.26
C ASP A 33 -0.79 29.81 -9.24
N VAL A 34 -1.23 29.69 -10.50
CA VAL A 34 -0.38 29.14 -11.56
C VAL A 34 0.85 30.00 -11.76
N LEU A 35 0.68 31.34 -11.93
CA LEU A 35 1.78 32.29 -12.08
C LEU A 35 2.74 32.21 -10.88
N ASN A 36 2.22 32.23 -9.66
CA ASN A 36 3.03 32.15 -8.45
C ASN A 36 3.82 30.83 -8.38
N THR A 37 3.20 29.73 -8.80
CA THR A 37 3.86 28.43 -8.85
C THR A 37 5.06 28.46 -9.80
N TYR A 38 4.92 29.01 -11.00
CA TYR A 38 6.03 29.13 -11.95
C TYR A 38 7.11 30.12 -11.48
N ARG A 39 6.72 31.22 -10.83
CA ARG A 39 7.65 32.19 -10.23
C ARG A 39 8.54 31.49 -9.17
N ASN A 40 7.96 30.67 -8.31
CA ASN A 40 8.71 29.94 -7.29
C ASN A 40 9.62 28.85 -7.88
N TYR A 41 9.23 28.22 -9.00
CA TYR A 41 10.09 27.23 -9.67
C TYR A 41 11.29 27.85 -10.41
N MET A 42 11.16 29.11 -10.83
CA MET A 42 12.17 29.81 -11.64
C MET A 42 12.61 31.10 -10.94
N GLU A 43 13.05 31.01 -9.70
CA GLU A 43 13.50 32.15 -8.88
C GLU A 43 14.59 32.98 -9.56
N ASP A 44 15.49 32.35 -10.34
CA ASP A 44 16.57 33.03 -11.09
C ASP A 44 16.08 33.95 -12.20
N TYR A 45 14.80 33.86 -12.59
CA TYR A 45 14.19 34.64 -13.66
C TYR A 45 13.08 35.56 -13.18
N SER A 46 13.16 36.03 -11.92
CA SER A 46 12.10 36.85 -11.30
C SER A 46 11.65 38.04 -12.09
N SER A 47 12.58 38.74 -12.77
CA SER A 47 12.27 39.90 -13.59
C SER A 47 11.37 39.65 -14.82
N LEU A 48 11.32 38.43 -15.34
CA LEU A 48 10.44 38.04 -16.43
C LEU A 48 8.99 37.91 -15.99
N TRP A 49 8.77 37.56 -14.71
CA TRP A 49 7.44 37.33 -14.19
C TRP A 49 6.68 38.61 -13.83
N ASP A 50 7.40 39.73 -13.61
CA ASP A 50 6.80 41.03 -13.28
C ASP A 50 5.97 41.57 -14.44
N GLU A 51 6.36 41.27 -15.70
CA GLU A 51 5.64 41.66 -16.90
C GLU A 51 4.29 40.94 -17.02
N PHE A 52 4.17 39.74 -16.50
CA PHE A 52 2.95 38.92 -16.53
C PHE A 52 1.97 39.18 -15.37
N GLU A 53 2.28 40.09 -14.44
CA GLU A 53 1.34 40.47 -13.38
C GLU A 53 0.11 41.19 -13.93
N ASN A 54 0.29 42.02 -14.98
CA ASN A 54 -0.78 42.80 -15.60
C ASN A 54 -1.50 42.08 -16.75
N ASP A 55 -0.80 41.16 -17.45
CA ASP A 55 -1.36 40.37 -18.54
C ASP A 55 -0.99 38.91 -18.35
N ASN A 56 -1.71 38.24 -17.47
CA ASN A 56 -1.44 36.86 -17.09
C ASN A 56 -1.90 35.88 -18.20
N PRO A 57 -0.98 35.25 -18.94
CA PRO A 57 -1.30 34.32 -20.03
C PRO A 57 -1.79 32.95 -19.54
N PHE A 58 -1.67 32.68 -18.27
CA PHE A 58 -2.06 31.39 -17.72
C PHE A 58 -3.57 31.26 -17.60
N LYS A 59 -4.03 30.01 -17.68
CA LYS A 59 -5.45 29.65 -17.53
C LYS A 59 -5.69 29.04 -16.15
N ALA A 60 -6.82 29.36 -15.53
CA ALA A 60 -7.26 28.65 -14.37
C ALA A 60 -7.47 27.17 -14.70
N ASN A 61 -7.13 26.29 -13.79
CA ASN A 61 -7.26 24.86 -14.01
C ASN A 61 -7.74 24.14 -12.74
N TYR A 62 -8.19 22.90 -12.93
CA TYR A 62 -8.47 21.98 -11.85
C TYR A 62 -7.39 20.91 -11.78
N ARG A 63 -6.80 20.73 -10.60
CA ARG A 63 -5.94 19.58 -10.29
C ARG A 63 -6.83 18.48 -9.73
N VAL A 64 -6.95 17.40 -10.47
CA VAL A 64 -7.82 16.27 -10.12
C VAL A 64 -6.97 15.06 -9.73
N SER A 65 -7.23 14.52 -8.54
CA SER A 65 -6.62 13.27 -8.09
C SER A 65 -7.60 12.11 -8.28
N ILE A 66 -7.11 10.99 -8.79
CA ILE A 66 -7.89 9.79 -9.02
C ILE A 66 -7.41 8.64 -8.14
N ALA A 67 -8.33 7.79 -7.68
CA ALA A 67 -8.03 6.65 -6.81
C ALA A 67 -7.26 5.53 -7.53
N ASP A 68 -7.55 5.30 -8.80
CA ASP A 68 -7.00 4.19 -9.57
C ASP A 68 -6.32 4.70 -10.85
N LEU A 69 -4.99 4.67 -10.83
CA LEU A 69 -4.16 5.10 -11.95
C LEU A 69 -4.38 4.27 -13.23
N SER A 70 -4.86 3.02 -13.10
CA SER A 70 -5.15 2.18 -14.27
C SER A 70 -6.31 2.71 -15.12
N GLN A 71 -7.14 3.60 -14.56
CA GLN A 71 -8.27 4.24 -15.23
C GLN A 71 -7.95 5.65 -15.76
N MET A 72 -6.70 6.09 -15.65
CA MET A 72 -6.28 7.45 -16.02
C MET A 72 -6.74 7.84 -17.44
N GLU A 73 -6.51 6.99 -18.43
CA GLU A 73 -6.89 7.26 -19.82
C GLU A 73 -8.42 7.38 -20.00
N ALA A 74 -9.17 6.47 -19.39
CA ALA A 74 -10.63 6.49 -19.47
C ALA A 74 -11.21 7.71 -18.75
N MET A 75 -10.64 8.08 -17.60
CA MET A 75 -11.05 9.24 -16.83
C MET A 75 -10.71 10.54 -17.54
N SER A 76 -9.53 10.68 -18.14
CA SER A 76 -9.14 11.88 -18.89
C SER A 76 -10.07 12.12 -20.08
N LYS A 77 -10.46 11.08 -20.82
CA LYS A 77 -11.44 11.17 -21.90
C LYS A 77 -12.83 11.63 -21.40
N LYS A 78 -13.28 11.11 -20.26
CA LYS A 78 -14.55 11.53 -19.66
C LYS A 78 -14.51 12.96 -19.17
N MET A 79 -13.41 13.40 -18.55
CA MET A 79 -13.22 14.77 -18.11
C MET A 79 -13.14 15.74 -19.29
N GLN A 80 -12.51 15.35 -20.39
CA GLN A 80 -12.40 16.16 -21.60
C GLN A 80 -13.76 16.35 -22.29
N ALA A 81 -14.72 15.45 -22.09
CA ALA A 81 -16.07 15.56 -22.63
C ALA A 81 -16.98 16.50 -21.82
N ILE A 82 -16.53 17.03 -20.69
CA ILE A 82 -17.28 17.97 -19.85
C ILE A 82 -17.28 19.36 -20.52
N GLN A 83 -18.46 19.92 -20.72
CA GLN A 83 -18.60 21.27 -21.25
C GLN A 83 -17.92 22.30 -20.34
N GLY A 84 -17.08 23.16 -20.88
CA GLY A 84 -16.24 24.13 -20.14
C GLY A 84 -14.81 23.64 -19.88
N VAL A 85 -14.48 22.39 -20.23
CA VAL A 85 -13.10 21.87 -20.21
C VAL A 85 -12.46 22.05 -21.57
N TYR A 86 -11.43 22.88 -21.65
CA TYR A 86 -10.67 23.11 -22.88
C TYR A 86 -9.73 21.95 -23.22
N SER A 87 -8.95 21.52 -22.24
CA SER A 87 -8.02 20.40 -22.42
C SER A 87 -7.77 19.68 -21.08
N VAL A 88 -7.49 18.41 -21.16
CA VAL A 88 -7.05 17.60 -20.02
C VAL A 88 -5.62 17.14 -20.28
N THR A 89 -4.70 17.56 -19.45
CA THR A 89 -3.31 17.09 -19.48
C THR A 89 -3.14 15.99 -18.45
N ALA A 90 -2.97 14.78 -18.91
CA ALA A 90 -2.73 13.60 -18.06
C ALA A 90 -1.48 12.87 -18.55
N PRO A 91 -0.52 12.52 -17.67
CA PRO A 91 0.69 11.79 -18.05
C PRO A 91 0.39 10.30 -18.27
N VAL A 92 -0.48 9.98 -19.25
CA VAL A 92 -1.01 8.62 -19.48
C VAL A 92 0.10 7.61 -19.74
N GLU A 93 1.09 7.96 -20.56
CA GLU A 93 2.20 7.04 -20.89
C GLU A 93 3.03 6.70 -19.64
N MET A 94 3.39 7.73 -18.86
CA MET A 94 4.14 7.54 -17.61
C MET A 94 3.33 6.74 -16.61
N THR A 95 2.03 7.02 -16.50
CA THR A 95 1.11 6.28 -15.63
C THR A 95 1.01 4.82 -16.03
N ASN A 96 0.93 4.50 -17.31
CA ASN A 96 0.89 3.12 -17.80
C ASN A 96 2.17 2.34 -17.44
N VAL A 97 3.33 2.99 -17.53
CA VAL A 97 4.60 2.39 -17.10
C VAL A 97 4.57 2.10 -15.60
N PHE A 98 4.13 3.04 -14.76
CA PHE A 98 4.01 2.81 -13.31
C PHE A 98 3.06 1.66 -12.99
N VAL A 99 1.88 1.62 -13.59
CA VAL A 99 0.91 0.53 -13.40
C VAL A 99 1.49 -0.81 -13.83
N GLN A 100 2.22 -0.86 -14.93
CA GLN A 100 2.86 -2.09 -15.41
C GLN A 100 3.96 -2.56 -14.46
N VAL A 101 4.81 -1.65 -13.97
CA VAL A 101 5.83 -1.95 -12.97
C VAL A 101 5.19 -2.46 -11.69
N GLN A 102 4.18 -1.76 -11.17
CA GLN A 102 3.44 -2.16 -9.98
C GLN A 102 2.84 -3.57 -10.11
N ARG A 103 2.21 -3.88 -11.25
CA ARG A 103 1.65 -5.21 -11.53
C ARG A 103 2.74 -6.28 -11.56
N SER A 104 3.88 -5.98 -12.18
CA SER A 104 5.00 -6.91 -12.27
C SER A 104 5.62 -7.18 -10.89
N VAL A 105 5.88 -6.13 -10.11
CA VAL A 105 6.39 -6.24 -8.73
C VAL A 105 5.42 -7.04 -7.86
N THR A 106 4.12 -6.74 -7.95
CA THR A 106 3.10 -7.47 -7.18
C THR A 106 3.03 -8.95 -7.59
N LYS A 107 3.12 -9.26 -8.88
CA LYS A 107 3.09 -10.65 -9.38
C LYS A 107 4.31 -11.45 -8.91
N VAL A 108 5.50 -10.88 -9.05
CA VAL A 108 6.75 -11.51 -8.57
C VAL A 108 6.73 -11.64 -7.05
N GLY A 109 6.34 -10.57 -6.34
CA GLY A 109 6.22 -10.56 -4.88
C GLY A 109 5.28 -11.64 -4.36
N ARG A 110 4.10 -11.81 -4.97
CA ARG A 110 3.18 -12.90 -4.62
C ARG A 110 3.80 -14.27 -4.82
N GLY A 111 4.56 -14.47 -5.89
CA GLY A 111 5.30 -15.72 -6.13
C GLY A 111 6.32 -16.01 -5.01
N ILE A 112 7.11 -15.01 -4.64
CA ILE A 112 8.08 -15.12 -3.55
C ILE A 112 7.38 -15.43 -2.22
N VAL A 113 6.30 -14.72 -1.88
CA VAL A 113 5.52 -14.95 -0.66
C VAL A 113 4.99 -16.38 -0.61
N LEU A 114 4.48 -16.91 -1.71
CA LEU A 114 3.98 -18.28 -1.78
C LEU A 114 5.09 -19.30 -1.52
N VAL A 115 6.27 -19.14 -2.15
CA VAL A 115 7.43 -20.01 -1.90
C VAL A 115 7.87 -19.96 -0.45
N LEU A 116 8.00 -18.75 0.13
CA LEU A 116 8.39 -18.57 1.52
C LEU A 116 7.35 -19.15 2.48
N MET A 117 6.06 -19.06 2.17
CA MET A 117 4.98 -19.68 2.94
C MET A 117 5.13 -21.20 2.97
N VAL A 118 5.39 -21.84 1.83
CA VAL A 118 5.62 -23.30 1.76
C VAL A 118 6.85 -23.69 2.59
N VAL A 119 7.95 -22.97 2.46
CA VAL A 119 9.16 -23.22 3.27
C VAL A 119 8.86 -23.07 4.76
N SER A 120 8.13 -22.04 5.16
CA SER A 120 7.75 -21.83 6.56
C SER A 120 6.90 -22.98 7.11
N ILE A 121 5.90 -23.45 6.35
CA ILE A 121 5.07 -24.59 6.74
C ILE A 121 5.92 -25.86 6.93
N ILE A 122 6.88 -26.12 6.03
CA ILE A 122 7.78 -27.25 6.14
C ILE A 122 8.67 -27.12 7.38
N THR A 123 9.20 -25.93 7.66
CA THR A 123 10.06 -25.65 8.80
C THR A 123 9.31 -25.84 10.13
N VAL A 124 8.14 -25.23 10.27
CA VAL A 124 7.28 -25.40 11.44
C VAL A 124 6.92 -26.88 11.63
N GLY A 125 6.53 -27.54 10.53
CA GLY A 125 6.22 -28.96 10.55
C GLY A 125 7.40 -29.84 11.02
N SER A 126 8.61 -29.51 10.61
CA SER A 126 9.82 -30.24 11.04
C SER A 126 10.14 -29.99 12.51
N THR A 127 9.96 -28.77 13.01
CA THR A 127 10.13 -28.42 14.42
C THR A 127 9.14 -29.17 15.31
N ILE A 128 7.86 -29.18 14.94
CA ILE A 128 6.81 -29.91 15.67
C ILE A 128 7.09 -31.40 15.65
N ARG A 129 7.57 -31.96 14.55
CA ARG A 129 7.97 -33.39 14.50
C ARG A 129 9.07 -33.71 15.50
N LEU A 130 10.06 -32.83 15.61
CA LEU A 130 11.14 -33.01 16.59
C LEU A 130 10.60 -32.91 18.01
N SER A 131 9.71 -31.99 18.32
CA SER A 131 9.03 -31.88 19.64
C SER A 131 8.22 -33.12 19.97
N VAL A 132 7.44 -33.66 19.04
CA VAL A 132 6.69 -34.90 19.19
C VAL A 132 7.64 -36.10 19.47
N PHE A 133 8.72 -36.20 18.72
CA PHE A 133 9.70 -37.27 18.91
C PHE A 133 10.40 -37.19 20.27
N ALA A 134 10.75 -36.00 20.72
CA ALA A 134 11.36 -35.76 22.02
C ALA A 134 10.45 -36.20 23.20
N ARG A 135 9.12 -36.01 23.02
CA ARG A 135 8.12 -36.36 24.07
C ARG A 135 7.36 -37.64 23.79
N ARG A 136 7.90 -38.55 22.96
CA ARG A 136 7.21 -39.78 22.55
C ARG A 136 6.77 -40.68 23.70
N ARG A 137 7.61 -40.80 24.74
CA ARG A 137 7.26 -41.62 25.93
C ARG A 137 6.09 -41.08 26.74
N GLU A 138 6.01 -39.77 26.88
CA GLU A 138 4.87 -39.08 27.51
C GLU A 138 3.58 -39.34 26.73
N ILE A 139 3.66 -39.26 25.41
CA ILE A 139 2.53 -39.51 24.49
C ILE A 139 2.06 -40.97 24.60
N GLU A 140 2.99 -41.93 24.63
CA GLU A 140 2.67 -43.36 24.82
C GLU A 140 1.92 -43.60 26.14
N ILE A 141 2.39 -43.04 27.24
CA ILE A 141 1.75 -43.17 28.55
C ILE A 141 0.34 -42.56 28.52
N MET A 142 0.18 -41.37 27.93
CA MET A 142 -1.14 -40.75 27.78
C MET A 142 -2.11 -41.62 26.98
N LYS A 143 -1.64 -42.24 25.89
CA LYS A 143 -2.45 -43.16 25.08
C LYS A 143 -2.82 -44.42 25.86
N TYR A 144 -1.92 -44.99 26.68
CA TYR A 144 -2.21 -46.15 27.52
C TYR A 144 -3.29 -45.86 28.57
N VAL A 145 -3.35 -44.63 29.08
CA VAL A 145 -4.39 -44.19 30.03
C VAL A 145 -5.70 -43.81 29.31
N GLY A 146 -5.75 -43.89 27.97
CA GLY A 146 -6.96 -43.65 27.20
C GLY A 146 -7.14 -42.20 26.71
N ALA A 147 -6.09 -41.39 26.68
CA ALA A 147 -6.18 -40.04 26.15
C ALA A 147 -6.56 -40.01 24.68
N THR A 148 -7.48 -39.10 24.32
CA THR A 148 -7.90 -38.91 22.94
C THR A 148 -6.79 -38.27 22.10
N ASN A 149 -6.79 -38.53 20.79
CA ASN A 149 -5.80 -37.91 19.87
C ASN A 149 -5.80 -36.40 19.95
N SER A 150 -6.97 -35.78 20.14
CA SER A 150 -7.09 -34.33 20.28
C SER A 150 -6.36 -33.79 21.51
N LEU A 151 -6.42 -34.50 22.65
CA LEU A 151 -5.73 -34.10 23.86
C LEU A 151 -4.20 -34.16 23.72
N VAL A 152 -3.72 -35.16 22.97
CA VAL A 152 -2.28 -35.31 22.65
C VAL A 152 -1.79 -34.25 21.64
N THR A 153 -2.63 -33.84 20.70
CA THR A 153 -2.23 -32.89 19.63
C THR A 153 -2.32 -31.42 20.02
N LEU A 154 -3.19 -31.10 20.99
CA LEU A 154 -3.45 -29.72 21.42
C LEU A 154 -2.17 -28.95 21.84
N PRO A 155 -1.27 -29.50 22.69
CA PRO A 155 -0.06 -28.77 23.09
C PRO A 155 0.85 -28.43 21.89
N PHE A 156 0.99 -29.30 20.90
CA PHE A 156 1.79 -29.05 19.69
C PHE A 156 1.14 -28.05 18.76
N PHE A 157 -0.18 -28.02 18.69
CA PHE A 157 -0.92 -27.00 17.96
C PHE A 157 -0.70 -25.62 18.59
N VAL A 158 -0.79 -25.52 19.92
CA VAL A 158 -0.54 -24.27 20.65
C VAL A 158 0.91 -23.82 20.49
N GLU A 159 1.87 -24.75 20.50
CA GLU A 159 3.29 -24.48 20.27
C GLU A 159 3.50 -23.86 18.85
N GLY A 160 2.91 -24.46 17.81
CA GLY A 160 2.97 -23.92 16.45
C GLY A 160 2.29 -22.56 16.33
N LEU A 161 1.13 -22.38 16.96
CA LEU A 161 0.43 -21.09 16.99
C LEU A 161 1.27 -20.01 17.70
N ALA A 162 1.88 -20.35 18.84
CA ALA A 162 2.73 -19.42 19.59
C ALA A 162 3.96 -18.99 18.77
N MET A 163 4.64 -19.94 18.11
CA MET A 163 5.74 -19.63 17.19
C MET A 163 5.29 -18.69 16.06
N GLY A 164 4.12 -18.95 15.48
CA GLY A 164 3.55 -18.11 14.44
C GLY A 164 3.23 -16.69 14.93
N LEU A 165 2.64 -16.55 16.12
CA LEU A 165 2.33 -15.24 16.70
C LEU A 165 3.59 -14.45 17.06
N ILE A 166 4.60 -15.09 17.63
CA ILE A 166 5.89 -14.45 17.94
C ILE A 166 6.55 -13.96 16.65
N SER A 167 6.59 -14.80 15.60
CA SER A 167 7.13 -14.43 14.30
C SER A 167 6.36 -13.28 13.67
N GLY A 168 5.03 -13.30 13.76
CA GLY A 168 4.17 -12.21 13.30
C GLY A 168 4.42 -10.90 14.03
N ALA A 169 4.59 -10.94 15.35
CA ALA A 169 4.93 -9.77 16.16
C ALA A 169 6.31 -9.19 15.82
N LEU A 170 7.31 -10.06 15.64
CA LEU A 170 8.65 -9.63 15.20
C LEU A 170 8.60 -9.00 13.79
N THR A 171 7.85 -9.61 12.88
CA THR A 171 7.65 -9.05 11.52
C THR A 171 7.00 -7.69 11.58
N ALA A 172 5.96 -7.51 12.40
CA ALA A 172 5.32 -6.20 12.61
C ALA A 172 6.32 -5.18 13.14
N ALA A 173 7.09 -5.52 14.17
CA ALA A 173 8.07 -4.62 14.78
C ALA A 173 9.15 -4.18 13.77
N ILE A 174 9.73 -5.13 13.01
CA ILE A 174 10.76 -4.84 12.01
C ILE A 174 10.19 -4.00 10.85
N SER A 175 9.00 -4.36 10.36
CA SER A 175 8.37 -3.63 9.25
C SER A 175 8.02 -2.19 9.64
N LEU A 176 7.46 -1.99 10.84
CA LEU A 176 7.09 -0.66 11.33
C LEU A 176 8.34 0.17 11.66
N GLY A 177 9.35 -0.43 12.28
CA GLY A 177 10.63 0.23 12.55
C GLY A 177 11.33 0.65 11.27
N GLY A 178 11.38 -0.22 10.27
CA GLY A 178 11.95 0.08 8.96
C GLY A 178 11.19 1.20 8.24
N TYR A 179 9.85 1.15 8.26
CA TYR A 179 9.02 2.17 7.63
C TYR A 179 9.16 3.54 8.32
N SER A 180 9.12 3.57 9.66
CA SER A 180 9.31 4.82 10.40
C SER A 180 10.70 5.43 10.19
N TYR A 181 11.73 4.59 10.10
CA TYR A 181 13.08 5.04 9.76
C TYR A 181 13.14 5.63 8.35
N MET A 182 12.50 5.00 7.35
CA MET A 182 12.43 5.54 5.99
C MET A 182 11.71 6.90 5.93
N VAL A 183 10.60 7.05 6.66
CA VAL A 183 9.87 8.32 6.72
C VAL A 183 10.75 9.41 7.33
N GLN A 184 11.40 9.14 8.47
CA GLN A 184 12.29 10.11 9.11
C GLN A 184 13.53 10.46 8.25
N ALA A 185 14.07 9.47 7.54
CA ALA A 185 15.21 9.71 6.64
C ALA A 185 14.80 10.56 5.43
N SER A 186 13.55 10.46 4.95
CA SER A 186 13.05 11.27 3.84
C SER A 186 12.86 12.74 4.22
N ASP A 187 12.49 13.05 5.45
CA ASP A 187 12.33 14.43 5.94
C ASP A 187 13.66 15.20 5.94
N GLY A 188 14.81 14.50 5.97
CA GLY A 188 16.14 15.11 5.94
C GLY A 188 16.78 15.26 4.57
N LEU A 189 16.17 14.71 3.51
CA LEU A 189 16.78 14.69 2.17
C LEU A 189 16.56 15.96 1.36
N GLY A 190 15.62 16.84 1.75
CA GLY A 190 15.34 18.14 1.12
C GLY A 190 15.07 18.11 -0.39
N GLY A 191 14.51 19.18 -0.94
CA GLY A 191 14.36 19.39 -2.39
C GLY A 191 13.43 18.41 -3.11
N VAL A 192 13.89 17.84 -4.22
CA VAL A 192 13.07 16.98 -5.11
C VAL A 192 12.57 15.71 -4.41
N TRP A 193 13.33 15.17 -3.45
CA TRP A 193 12.93 13.98 -2.70
C TRP A 193 11.77 14.24 -1.74
N GLU A 194 11.79 15.38 -1.05
CA GLU A 194 10.69 15.81 -0.18
C GLU A 194 9.40 16.02 -0.99
N MET A 195 9.51 16.61 -2.18
CA MET A 195 8.39 16.82 -3.10
C MET A 195 7.79 15.50 -3.61
N ILE A 196 8.64 14.50 -3.94
CA ILE A 196 8.17 13.19 -4.46
C ILE A 196 7.67 12.30 -3.33
N MET A 197 8.40 12.22 -2.24
CA MET A 197 8.11 11.31 -1.13
C MET A 197 7.08 11.87 -0.16
N GLY A 198 7.08 13.18 0.11
CA GLY A 198 6.18 13.81 1.08
C GLY A 198 4.69 13.69 0.73
N GLN A 199 4.36 13.61 -0.57
CA GLN A 199 2.98 13.37 -1.03
C GLN A 199 2.66 11.89 -1.27
N ALA A 200 3.67 11.03 -1.39
CA ALA A 200 3.51 9.60 -1.68
C ALA A 200 3.49 8.73 -0.41
N LEU A 201 4.06 9.21 0.70
CA LEU A 201 4.13 8.44 1.93
C LEU A 201 2.80 8.47 2.67
N VAL A 202 2.30 7.28 2.95
CA VAL A 202 1.11 7.09 3.79
C VAL A 202 1.47 7.41 5.24
N PRO A 203 0.62 8.12 6.00
CA PRO A 203 0.92 8.41 7.39
C PRO A 203 1.15 7.12 8.20
N VAL A 204 2.17 7.13 9.07
CA VAL A 204 2.61 5.96 9.84
C VAL A 204 1.44 5.32 10.62
N SER A 205 0.50 6.13 11.12
CA SER A 205 -0.70 5.66 11.84
C SER A 205 -1.60 4.75 10.98
N ALA A 206 -1.75 5.03 9.69
CA ALA A 206 -2.54 4.20 8.78
C ALA A 206 -1.82 2.88 8.44
N VAL A 207 -0.49 2.91 8.39
CA VAL A 207 0.34 1.72 8.16
C VAL A 207 0.26 0.76 9.36
N TRP A 208 0.26 1.29 10.58
CA TRP A 208 0.14 0.49 11.81
C TRP A 208 -1.15 -0.32 11.86
N SER A 209 -2.27 0.33 11.59
CA SER A 209 -3.59 -0.32 11.62
C SER A 209 -3.71 -1.48 10.62
N THR A 210 -2.87 -1.49 9.59
CA THR A 210 -2.87 -2.52 8.55
C THR A 210 -1.82 -3.60 8.83
N ILE A 211 -0.56 -3.25 9.08
CA ILE A 211 0.54 -4.23 9.20
C ILE A 211 0.38 -5.12 10.42
N ILE A 212 0.00 -4.57 11.58
CA ILE A 212 -0.10 -5.36 12.81
C ILE A 212 -1.09 -6.53 12.68
N PRO A 213 -2.38 -6.32 12.32
CA PRO A 213 -3.31 -7.43 12.23
C PRO A 213 -2.94 -8.42 11.13
N TYR A 214 -2.48 -7.95 9.97
CA TYR A 214 -2.11 -8.87 8.88
C TYR A 214 -0.90 -9.74 9.22
N SER A 215 0.12 -9.21 9.90
CA SER A 215 1.30 -10.00 10.31
C SER A 215 0.97 -11.00 11.42
N LEU A 216 0.16 -10.62 12.40
CA LEU A 216 -0.27 -11.52 13.47
C LEU A 216 -1.17 -12.64 12.96
N ILE A 217 -2.18 -12.31 12.15
CA ILE A 217 -3.09 -13.29 11.55
C ILE A 217 -2.31 -14.21 10.61
N GLY A 218 -1.46 -13.64 9.74
CA GLY A 218 -0.61 -14.41 8.82
C GLY A 218 0.31 -15.39 9.55
N GLY A 219 0.99 -14.92 10.60
CA GLY A 219 1.83 -15.75 11.46
C GLY A 219 1.04 -16.87 12.15
N ALA A 220 -0.11 -16.55 12.74
CA ALA A 220 -0.98 -17.54 13.39
C ALA A 220 -1.48 -18.60 12.40
N VAL A 221 -1.89 -18.20 11.19
CA VAL A 221 -2.35 -19.11 10.15
C VAL A 221 -1.22 -20.03 9.70
N VAL A 222 -0.04 -19.51 9.40
CA VAL A 222 1.11 -20.33 8.96
C VAL A 222 1.57 -21.25 10.06
N GLY A 223 1.68 -20.78 11.31
CA GLY A 223 2.07 -21.58 12.47
C GLY A 223 1.06 -22.67 12.80
N GLY A 224 -0.24 -22.33 12.81
CA GLY A 224 -1.33 -23.27 13.07
C GLY A 224 -1.46 -24.33 11.98
N LEU A 225 -1.45 -23.95 10.71
CA LEU A 225 -1.51 -24.89 9.59
C LEU A 225 -0.28 -25.79 9.53
N GLY A 226 0.93 -25.24 9.70
CA GLY A 226 2.17 -26.00 9.72
C GLY A 226 2.16 -27.08 10.81
N SER A 227 1.72 -26.71 12.02
CA SER A 227 1.52 -27.64 13.14
C SER A 227 0.49 -28.72 12.80
N MET A 228 -0.69 -28.32 12.32
CA MET A 228 -1.78 -29.27 12.02
C MET A 228 -1.41 -30.29 10.94
N PHE A 229 -0.74 -29.84 9.87
CA PHE A 229 -0.26 -30.74 8.80
C PHE A 229 0.78 -31.74 9.31
N SER A 230 1.71 -31.27 10.15
CA SER A 230 2.76 -32.13 10.71
C SER A 230 2.19 -33.23 11.62
N ILE A 231 1.25 -32.86 12.48
CA ILE A 231 0.66 -33.78 13.45
C ILE A 231 -0.18 -34.87 12.78
N ARG A 232 -1.07 -34.48 11.85
CA ARG A 232 -1.96 -35.43 11.14
C ARG A 232 -1.19 -36.52 10.40
N LYS A 233 -0.04 -36.19 9.82
CA LYS A 233 0.76 -37.14 9.04
C LYS A 233 1.50 -38.18 9.92
N HIS A 234 1.72 -37.91 11.20
CA HIS A 234 2.59 -38.72 12.06
C HIS A 234 1.89 -39.36 13.25
N LEU A 235 0.63 -39.03 13.54
CA LEU A 235 -0.18 -39.64 14.57
C LEU A 235 -1.09 -40.81 14.09
N ASN A 236 -1.10 -41.08 12.78
CA ASN A 236 -1.72 -42.27 12.22
C ASN A 236 -0.75 -43.47 12.36
N VAL A 237 -0.45 -43.85 13.60
CA VAL A 237 0.12 -45.14 13.96
C VAL A 237 -0.87 -45.80 14.92
#